data_35b63a5ece6a299efed9f9972a431a93
#
_entry.id   35b63a5ece6a299efed9f9972a431a93
#
_cell.length_a   1.000
_cell.length_b   1.000
_cell.length_c   1.000
_cell.angle_alpha   90.00
_cell.angle_beta   90.00
_cell.angle_gamma   90.00
#
_symmetry.space_group_name_H-M   'P 1'
#
loop_
_entity.id
_entity.type
_entity.pdbx_description
1 polymer ?
#
loop_
_entity_poly.entity_id
_entity_poly.type
_entity_poly.pdbx_seq_one_letter_code
_entity_poly.pdbx_strand_id
1 'polypeptide(L)'
;PSALNAYLDCRLRFYYRYVAGLKTPDEVSAEIDSALFGTIFHLSAQLAYTDLTATGKTIQKEDLERLLRNDVKLQSYVDQAFKKELFKVSPEEKPEYNGIQLINSKVIVSYLKQLLRNDLQYTPFEMVAMEKKVSEEITIQTGQGPFTLRLGGTIDRMDAKESTLRIVDYKTGGSPKIPANIEQLFTPCLLYTSPSPRD
;
A
#
# COMPACT_ATOMS: atom_id res chain seq x y z
N PRO A 1 1.81 8.03 -9.26
CA PRO A 1 0.80 8.11 -10.35
C PRO A 1 -0.34 9.06 -10.02
N SER A 2 -0.84 9.13 -8.77
CA SER A 2 -2.01 9.96 -8.40
C SER A 2 -1.84 11.44 -8.72
N ALA A 3 -0.69 12.03 -8.43
CA ALA A 3 -0.43 13.44 -8.75
C ALA A 3 -0.41 13.69 -10.26
N LEU A 4 0.21 12.80 -11.04
CA LEU A 4 0.23 12.90 -12.50
C LEU A 4 -1.18 12.74 -13.09
N ASN A 5 -1.94 11.77 -12.59
CA ASN A 5 -3.34 11.57 -13.01
C ASN A 5 -4.18 12.80 -12.69
N ALA A 6 -4.05 13.37 -11.48
CA ALA A 6 -4.76 14.59 -11.11
C ALA A 6 -4.40 15.78 -12.03
N TYR A 7 -3.14 15.90 -12.45
CA TYR A 7 -2.70 16.93 -13.37
C TYR A 7 -3.30 16.77 -14.78
N LEU A 8 -3.31 15.53 -15.29
CA LEU A 8 -3.87 15.20 -16.59
C LEU A 8 -5.39 15.37 -16.63
N ASP A 9 -6.06 15.01 -15.54
CA ASP A 9 -7.52 15.10 -15.42
C ASP A 9 -7.98 16.56 -15.21
N CYS A 10 -7.37 17.26 -14.25
CA CYS A 10 -7.72 18.64 -13.95
C CYS A 10 -6.55 19.39 -13.30
N ARG A 11 -5.94 20.31 -14.05
CA ARG A 11 -4.80 21.11 -13.56
C ARG A 11 -5.13 21.93 -12.32
N LEU A 12 -6.38 22.39 -12.17
CA LEU A 12 -6.83 23.16 -11.02
C LEU A 12 -6.92 22.27 -9.78
N ARG A 13 -7.44 21.03 -9.91
CA ARG A 13 -7.44 20.02 -8.85
C ARG A 13 -6.01 19.69 -8.41
N PHE A 14 -5.10 19.49 -9.37
CA PHE A 14 -3.69 19.26 -9.07
C PHE A 14 -3.09 20.43 -8.29
N TYR A 15 -3.32 21.68 -8.74
CA TYR A 15 -2.82 22.86 -8.05
C TYR A 15 -3.29 22.93 -6.61
N TYR A 16 -4.59 22.81 -6.36
CA TYR A 16 -5.11 22.89 -4.99
C TYR A 16 -4.61 21.75 -4.11
N ARG A 17 -4.58 20.52 -4.61
CA ARG A 17 -4.23 19.35 -3.82
C ARG A 17 -2.73 19.21 -3.58
N TYR A 18 -1.90 19.44 -4.59
CA TYR A 18 -0.46 19.13 -4.53
C TYR A 18 0.43 20.37 -4.42
N VAL A 19 0.00 21.54 -4.86
CA VAL A 19 0.77 22.79 -4.77
C VAL A 19 0.30 23.63 -3.58
N ALA A 20 -0.98 23.92 -3.48
CA ALA A 20 -1.57 24.68 -2.39
C ALA A 20 -1.78 23.84 -1.12
N GLY A 21 -1.72 22.50 -1.20
CA GLY A 21 -1.81 21.62 -0.04
C GLY A 21 -3.21 21.58 0.61
N LEU A 22 -4.24 21.99 -0.12
CA LEU A 22 -5.61 21.94 0.41
C LEU A 22 -6.07 20.48 0.54
N LYS A 23 -6.54 20.14 1.72
CA LYS A 23 -7.14 18.84 2.00
C LYS A 23 -8.65 19.01 2.12
N THR A 24 -9.40 18.10 1.54
CA THR A 24 -10.81 17.92 1.87
C THR A 24 -10.91 17.52 3.34
N PRO A 25 -11.85 18.06 4.11
CA PRO A 25 -12.09 17.56 5.46
C PRO A 25 -12.35 16.04 5.42
N ASP A 26 -11.75 15.31 6.34
CA ASP A 26 -12.04 13.88 6.50
C ASP A 26 -13.52 13.75 6.90
N GLU A 27 -14.37 13.25 6.03
CA GLU A 27 -15.70 12.81 6.42
C GLU A 27 -15.55 11.59 7.31
N VAL A 28 -16.03 11.69 8.55
CA VAL A 28 -16.06 10.55 9.47
C VAL A 28 -17.16 9.60 8.98
N SER A 29 -16.83 8.76 8.01
CA SER A 29 -17.71 7.69 7.58
C SER A 29 -17.53 6.49 8.52
N ALA A 30 -18.65 5.99 9.05
CA ALA A 30 -18.65 4.72 9.77
C ALA A 30 -18.49 3.51 8.82
N GLU A 31 -18.56 3.75 7.51
CA GLU A 31 -18.45 2.74 6.47
C GLU A 31 -17.01 2.66 5.97
N ILE A 32 -16.57 1.42 5.70
CA ILE A 32 -15.26 1.15 5.12
C ILE A 32 -15.42 1.13 3.60
N ASP A 33 -14.96 2.20 2.95
CA ASP A 33 -14.83 2.24 1.51
C ASP A 33 -13.61 1.43 1.03
N SER A 34 -13.46 1.30 -0.28
CA SER A 34 -12.36 0.53 -0.87
C SER A 34 -10.98 1.14 -0.59
N ALA A 35 -10.89 2.46 -0.42
CA ALA A 35 -9.64 3.15 -0.14
C ALA A 35 -9.19 2.90 1.30
N LEU A 36 -10.10 3.04 2.26
CA LEU A 36 -9.84 2.77 3.67
C LEU A 36 -9.55 1.28 3.90
N PHE A 37 -10.28 0.37 3.22
CA PHE A 37 -9.99 -1.06 3.26
C PHE A 37 -8.54 -1.35 2.81
N GLY A 38 -8.12 -0.74 1.70
CA GLY A 38 -6.73 -0.85 1.22
C GLY A 38 -5.72 -0.33 2.23
N THR A 39 -5.96 0.84 2.82
CA THR A 39 -5.08 1.44 3.82
C THR A 39 -4.94 0.56 5.06
N ILE A 40 -6.04 -0.02 5.56
CA ILE A 40 -6.03 -0.95 6.70
C ILE A 40 -5.25 -2.22 6.35
N PHE A 41 -5.43 -2.77 5.14
CA PHE A 41 -4.69 -3.94 4.69
C PHE A 41 -3.18 -3.66 4.61
N HIS A 42 -2.76 -2.55 3.99
CA HIS A 42 -1.35 -2.16 3.88
C HIS A 42 -0.70 -2.02 5.25
N LEU A 43 -1.37 -1.32 6.18
CA LEU A 43 -0.86 -1.18 7.55
C LEU A 43 -0.78 -2.53 8.27
N SER A 44 -1.78 -3.40 8.11
CA SER A 44 -1.77 -4.74 8.69
C SER A 44 -0.61 -5.59 8.17
N ALA A 45 -0.34 -5.52 6.85
CA ALA A 45 0.80 -6.18 6.24
C ALA A 45 2.13 -5.61 6.77
N GLN A 46 2.25 -4.27 6.85
CA GLN A 46 3.41 -3.60 7.41
C GLN A 46 3.70 -4.07 8.84
N LEU A 47 2.70 -4.11 9.71
CA LEU A 47 2.85 -4.58 11.09
C LEU A 47 3.32 -6.03 11.15
N ALA A 48 2.73 -6.91 10.34
CA ALA A 48 3.10 -8.33 10.30
C ALA A 48 4.56 -8.52 9.87
N TYR A 49 5.00 -7.86 8.80
CA TYR A 49 6.38 -7.99 8.33
C TYR A 49 7.39 -7.25 9.21
N THR A 50 7.01 -6.14 9.84
CA THR A 50 7.86 -5.48 10.85
C THR A 50 8.13 -6.41 12.02
N ASP A 51 7.14 -7.13 12.50
CA ASP A 51 7.30 -8.10 13.59
C ASP A 51 8.15 -9.30 13.15
N LEU A 52 7.94 -9.83 11.94
CA LEU A 52 8.76 -10.91 11.38
C LEU A 52 10.24 -10.53 11.26
N THR A 53 10.53 -9.25 11.03
CA THR A 53 11.90 -8.73 10.88
C THR A 53 12.48 -8.15 12.16
N ALA A 54 11.78 -8.21 13.28
CA ALA A 54 12.23 -7.65 14.56
C ALA A 54 13.55 -8.29 15.07
N THR A 55 13.79 -9.56 14.76
CA THR A 55 14.99 -10.29 15.18
C THR A 55 16.04 -10.41 14.07
N GLY A 56 15.71 -10.03 12.83
CA GLY A 56 16.62 -10.11 11.69
C GLY A 56 15.89 -9.80 10.39
N LYS A 57 16.63 -9.32 9.39
CA LYS A 57 16.03 -8.92 8.12
C LYS A 57 15.60 -10.07 7.22
N THR A 58 16.19 -11.25 7.41
CA THR A 58 15.90 -12.43 6.59
C THR A 58 14.69 -13.15 7.13
N ILE A 59 13.70 -13.36 6.26
CA ILE A 59 12.48 -14.09 6.57
C ILE A 59 12.63 -15.52 6.06
N GLN A 60 12.55 -16.47 6.99
CA GLN A 60 12.63 -17.90 6.72
C GLN A 60 11.22 -18.50 6.55
N LYS A 61 11.19 -19.69 5.96
CA LYS A 61 9.94 -20.43 5.76
C LYS A 61 9.20 -20.68 7.07
N GLU A 62 9.93 -21.08 8.09
CA GLU A 62 9.43 -21.41 9.42
C GLU A 62 8.76 -20.22 10.12
N ASP A 63 9.27 -18.99 9.84
CA ASP A 63 8.70 -17.76 10.41
C ASP A 63 7.31 -17.49 9.85
N LEU A 64 7.15 -17.64 8.53
CA LEU A 64 5.85 -17.48 7.87
C LEU A 64 4.88 -18.59 8.26
N GLU A 65 5.33 -19.85 8.34
CA GLU A 65 4.48 -20.97 8.77
C GLU A 65 4.00 -20.78 10.24
N ARG A 66 4.89 -20.33 11.13
CA ARG A 66 4.53 -20.03 12.52
C ARG A 66 3.47 -18.91 12.59
N LEU A 67 3.63 -17.84 11.80
CA LEU A 67 2.68 -16.75 11.79
C LEU A 67 1.33 -17.19 11.18
N LEU A 68 1.34 -17.97 10.11
CA LEU A 68 0.13 -18.49 9.46
C LEU A 68 -0.74 -19.36 10.38
N ARG A 69 -0.13 -20.04 11.37
CA ARG A 69 -0.84 -20.84 12.37
C ARG A 69 -1.37 -20.02 13.55
N ASN A 70 -0.98 -18.75 13.66
CA ASN A 70 -1.35 -17.89 14.78
C ASN A 70 -2.41 -16.86 14.40
N ASP A 71 -3.67 -17.32 14.35
CA ASP A 71 -4.81 -16.48 13.99
C ASP A 71 -5.01 -15.30 14.93
N VAL A 72 -4.71 -15.47 16.20
CA VAL A 72 -4.80 -14.40 17.21
C VAL A 72 -3.83 -13.27 16.87
N LYS A 73 -2.61 -13.61 16.49
CA LYS A 73 -1.58 -12.65 16.14
C LYS A 73 -1.92 -11.92 14.83
N LEU A 74 -2.39 -12.64 13.81
CA LEU A 74 -2.87 -12.04 12.57
C LEU A 74 -4.03 -11.08 12.81
N GLN A 75 -5.01 -11.48 13.65
CA GLN A 75 -6.12 -10.61 14.01
C GLN A 75 -5.63 -9.36 14.77
N SER A 76 -4.62 -9.47 15.63
CA SER A 76 -4.10 -8.33 16.38
C SER A 76 -3.49 -7.25 15.49
N TYR A 77 -2.84 -7.60 14.37
CA TYR A 77 -2.33 -6.61 13.41
C TYR A 77 -3.48 -5.88 12.72
N VAL A 78 -4.53 -6.61 12.35
CA VAL A 78 -5.71 -6.02 11.74
C VAL A 78 -6.41 -5.09 12.73
N ASP A 79 -6.59 -5.52 13.99
CA ASP A 79 -7.20 -4.69 15.03
C ASP A 79 -6.39 -3.40 15.29
N GLN A 80 -5.06 -3.46 15.28
CA GLN A 80 -4.21 -2.28 15.40
C GLN A 80 -4.39 -1.34 14.21
N ALA A 81 -4.48 -1.88 12.99
CA ALA A 81 -4.70 -1.08 11.79
C ALA A 81 -6.09 -0.41 11.81
N PHE A 82 -7.14 -1.12 12.23
CA PHE A 82 -8.48 -0.55 12.40
C PHE A 82 -8.50 0.58 13.44
N LYS A 83 -7.84 0.37 14.59
CA LYS A 83 -7.73 1.40 15.63
C LYS A 83 -7.13 2.69 15.10
N LYS A 84 -6.05 2.56 14.33
CA LYS A 84 -5.31 3.71 13.82
C LYS A 84 -6.03 4.42 12.68
N GLU A 85 -6.55 3.67 11.70
CA GLU A 85 -7.04 4.24 10.44
C GLU A 85 -8.54 4.55 10.48
N LEU A 86 -9.36 3.70 11.10
CA LEU A 86 -10.81 3.89 11.17
C LEU A 86 -11.24 4.57 12.47
N PHE A 87 -10.93 3.97 13.62
CA PHE A 87 -11.44 4.45 14.90
C PHE A 87 -10.68 5.66 15.44
N LYS A 88 -9.43 5.84 15.02
CA LYS A 88 -8.54 6.93 15.51
C LYS A 88 -8.45 6.99 17.04
N VAL A 89 -8.49 5.82 17.69
CA VAL A 89 -8.43 5.63 19.13
C VAL A 89 -7.05 5.17 19.58
N SER A 90 -6.81 5.23 20.89
CA SER A 90 -5.52 4.81 21.46
C SER A 90 -5.27 3.30 21.27
N PRO A 91 -4.00 2.85 21.23
CA PRO A 91 -3.68 1.43 21.08
C PRO A 91 -4.25 0.53 22.18
N GLU A 92 -4.53 1.06 23.36
CA GLU A 92 -5.01 0.33 24.54
C GLU A 92 -6.51 0.05 24.49
N GLU A 93 -7.26 0.85 23.75
CA GLU A 93 -8.70 0.66 23.61
C GLU A 93 -9.03 -0.55 22.74
N LYS A 94 -10.05 -1.32 23.12
CA LYS A 94 -10.55 -2.41 22.26
C LYS A 94 -11.46 -1.84 21.19
N PRO A 95 -11.26 -2.22 19.91
CA PRO A 95 -12.16 -1.76 18.86
C PRO A 95 -13.54 -2.43 19.02
N GLU A 96 -14.58 -1.62 19.00
CA GLU A 96 -15.96 -2.10 18.94
C GLU A 96 -16.41 -2.13 17.48
N TYR A 97 -16.36 -3.30 16.88
CA TYR A 97 -16.75 -3.52 15.49
C TYR A 97 -18.27 -3.58 15.34
N ASN A 98 -18.81 -2.85 14.38
CA ASN A 98 -20.15 -3.18 13.84
C ASN A 98 -20.09 -4.44 12.95
N GLY A 99 -21.25 -4.94 12.52
CA GLY A 99 -21.30 -6.19 11.74
C GLY A 99 -20.50 -6.15 10.44
N ILE A 100 -20.54 -5.04 9.69
CA ILE A 100 -19.82 -4.87 8.43
C ILE A 100 -18.31 -4.76 8.68
N GLN A 101 -17.92 -4.00 9.70
CA GLN A 101 -16.52 -3.85 10.09
C GLN A 101 -15.91 -5.19 10.54
N LEU A 102 -16.68 -6.01 11.25
CA LEU A 102 -16.25 -7.36 11.65
C LEU A 102 -16.01 -8.26 10.44
N ILE A 103 -16.90 -8.20 9.44
CA ILE A 103 -16.72 -8.95 8.18
C ILE A 103 -15.45 -8.48 7.47
N ASN A 104 -15.28 -7.17 7.30
CA ASN A 104 -14.09 -6.59 6.66
C ASN A 104 -12.79 -6.99 7.39
N SER A 105 -12.80 -6.99 8.73
CA SER A 105 -11.67 -7.46 9.54
C SER A 105 -11.29 -8.91 9.21
N LYS A 106 -12.28 -9.81 9.12
CA LYS A 106 -12.05 -11.22 8.76
C LYS A 106 -11.54 -11.39 7.32
N VAL A 107 -12.06 -10.58 6.39
CA VAL A 107 -11.59 -10.58 5.00
C VAL A 107 -10.13 -10.12 4.93
N ILE A 108 -9.75 -9.07 5.66
CA ILE A 108 -8.35 -8.59 5.70
C ILE A 108 -7.42 -9.65 6.29
N VAL A 109 -7.82 -10.35 7.36
CA VAL A 109 -7.05 -11.50 7.89
C VAL A 109 -6.86 -12.57 6.83
N SER A 110 -7.91 -12.87 6.04
CA SER A 110 -7.82 -13.85 4.94
C SER A 110 -6.82 -13.39 3.86
N TYR A 111 -6.83 -12.10 3.50
CA TYR A 111 -5.89 -11.53 2.53
C TYR A 111 -4.45 -11.54 3.06
N LEU A 112 -4.24 -11.25 4.35
CA LEU A 112 -2.92 -11.41 4.97
C LEU A 112 -2.43 -12.85 4.90
N LYS A 113 -3.28 -13.83 5.20
CA LYS A 113 -2.93 -15.25 5.07
C LYS A 113 -2.58 -15.62 3.64
N GLN A 114 -3.29 -15.09 2.65
CA GLN A 114 -2.99 -15.33 1.25
C GLN A 114 -1.64 -14.71 0.85
N LEU A 115 -1.37 -13.49 1.28
CA LEU A 115 -0.08 -12.82 1.07
C LEU A 115 1.08 -13.65 1.64
N LEU A 116 0.96 -14.09 2.90
CA LEU A 116 1.97 -14.91 3.56
C LEU A 116 2.17 -16.27 2.87
N ARG A 117 1.09 -16.91 2.36
CA ARG A 117 1.20 -18.16 1.59
C ARG A 117 1.92 -17.96 0.26
N ASN A 118 1.68 -16.83 -0.42
CA ASN A 118 2.40 -16.51 -1.65
C ASN A 118 3.90 -16.33 -1.37
N ASP A 119 4.23 -15.60 -0.29
CA ASP A 119 5.62 -15.37 0.08
C ASP A 119 6.31 -16.63 0.61
N LEU A 120 5.57 -17.58 1.17
CA LEU A 120 6.11 -18.88 1.58
C LEU A 120 6.81 -19.62 0.43
N GLN A 121 6.30 -19.45 -0.79
CA GLN A 121 6.90 -20.05 -2.00
C GLN A 121 8.18 -19.32 -2.41
N TYR A 122 8.37 -18.08 -1.96
CA TYR A 122 9.51 -17.25 -2.31
C TYR A 122 10.63 -17.29 -1.27
N THR A 123 10.36 -17.80 -0.06
CA THR A 123 11.36 -17.89 1.03
C THR A 123 12.60 -18.69 0.63
N PRO A 124 13.79 -18.45 1.25
CA PRO A 124 14.08 -17.30 2.12
C PRO A 124 14.30 -16.02 1.31
N PHE A 125 13.99 -14.86 1.91
CA PHE A 125 14.27 -13.56 1.32
C PHE A 125 14.60 -12.53 2.41
N GLU A 126 15.33 -11.48 2.02
CA GLU A 126 15.67 -10.39 2.92
C GLU A 126 14.72 -9.20 2.72
N MET A 127 14.15 -8.69 3.81
CA MET A 127 13.35 -7.47 3.79
C MET A 127 14.26 -6.25 3.67
N VAL A 128 14.15 -5.52 2.55
CA VAL A 128 14.96 -4.33 2.29
C VAL A 128 14.27 -3.07 2.82
N ALA A 129 12.98 -2.91 2.52
CA ALA A 129 12.20 -1.75 2.98
C ALA A 129 10.71 -2.02 2.91
N MET A 130 9.95 -1.30 3.76
CA MET A 130 8.50 -1.21 3.73
C MET A 130 8.07 0.24 3.81
N GLU A 131 6.97 0.57 3.10
CA GLU A 131 6.40 1.93 3.04
C GLU A 131 7.46 3.01 2.80
N LYS A 132 8.42 2.69 1.93
CA LYS A 132 9.56 3.57 1.66
C LYS A 132 9.17 4.67 0.69
N LYS A 133 9.25 5.91 1.15
CA LYS A 133 9.15 7.07 0.27
C LYS A 133 10.41 7.18 -0.58
N VAL A 134 10.22 7.29 -1.88
CA VAL A 134 11.28 7.51 -2.87
C VAL A 134 10.98 8.77 -3.64
N SER A 135 12.02 9.50 -4.04
CA SER A 135 11.89 10.73 -4.83
C SER A 135 13.16 10.96 -5.61
N GLU A 136 13.01 11.15 -6.93
CA GLU A 136 14.11 11.39 -7.86
C GLU A 136 13.84 12.65 -8.69
N GLU A 137 14.89 13.41 -8.95
CA GLU A 137 14.83 14.57 -9.85
C GLU A 137 15.21 14.13 -11.27
N ILE A 138 14.32 14.40 -12.20
CA ILE A 138 14.50 14.08 -13.62
C ILE A 138 14.51 15.37 -14.40
N THR A 139 15.57 15.58 -15.19
CA THR A 139 15.64 16.71 -16.11
C THR A 139 15.33 16.24 -17.53
N ILE A 140 14.27 16.79 -18.11
CA ILE A 140 13.86 16.54 -19.49
C ILE A 140 14.17 17.76 -20.35
N GLN A 141 14.71 17.52 -21.55
CA GLN A 141 14.92 18.57 -22.53
C GLN A 141 13.59 18.88 -23.26
N THR A 142 13.16 20.11 -23.21
CA THR A 142 11.94 20.58 -23.90
C THR A 142 12.31 21.59 -24.96
N GLY A 143 11.37 21.91 -25.87
CA GLY A 143 11.57 22.98 -26.86
C GLY A 143 11.82 24.37 -26.23
N GLN A 144 11.57 24.56 -24.94
CA GLN A 144 11.79 25.80 -24.20
C GLN A 144 13.04 25.74 -23.29
N GLY A 145 13.82 24.65 -23.38
CA GLY A 145 15.00 24.39 -22.53
C GLY A 145 14.84 23.22 -21.53
N PRO A 146 15.84 23.03 -20.69
CA PRO A 146 15.77 21.95 -19.69
C PRO A 146 14.68 22.24 -18.64
N PHE A 147 13.87 21.23 -18.35
CA PHE A 147 12.83 21.26 -17.33
C PHE A 147 13.08 20.14 -16.31
N THR A 148 13.31 20.53 -15.06
CA THR A 148 13.53 19.57 -13.96
C THR A 148 12.24 19.37 -13.19
N LEU A 149 11.87 18.11 -13.02
CA LEU A 149 10.71 17.71 -12.23
C LEU A 149 11.12 16.65 -11.20
N ARG A 150 10.43 16.64 -10.08
CA ARG A 150 10.62 15.62 -9.06
C ARG A 150 9.51 14.57 -9.16
N LEU A 151 9.90 13.33 -9.44
CA LEU A 151 9.01 12.18 -9.39
C LEU A 151 9.22 11.41 -8.09
N GLY A 152 8.13 11.00 -7.46
CA GLY A 152 8.20 10.25 -6.21
C GLY A 152 6.94 9.47 -5.93
N GLY A 153 7.04 8.64 -4.92
CA GLY A 153 5.94 7.80 -4.45
C GLY A 153 6.34 7.02 -3.23
N THR A 154 5.43 6.19 -2.75
CA THR A 154 5.70 5.23 -1.69
C THR A 154 5.76 3.83 -2.29
N ILE A 155 6.79 3.08 -1.97
CA ILE A 155 6.92 1.67 -2.32
C ILE A 155 6.41 0.88 -1.12
N ASP A 156 5.39 0.05 -1.33
CA ASP A 156 4.77 -0.71 -0.25
C ASP A 156 5.78 -1.68 0.39
N ARG A 157 6.50 -2.45 -0.45
CA ARG A 157 7.53 -3.37 0.02
C ARG A 157 8.65 -3.58 -1.00
N MET A 158 9.87 -3.66 -0.49
CA MET A 158 11.05 -4.10 -1.23
C MET A 158 11.69 -5.27 -0.50
N ASP A 159 11.95 -6.34 -1.19
CA ASP A 159 12.71 -7.48 -0.67
C ASP A 159 13.76 -7.97 -1.69
N ALA A 160 14.76 -8.68 -1.19
CA ALA A 160 15.84 -9.20 -1.99
C ALA A 160 15.99 -10.70 -1.77
N LYS A 161 16.29 -11.41 -2.85
CA LYS A 161 16.68 -12.82 -2.82
C LYS A 161 17.83 -13.02 -3.79
N GLU A 162 18.95 -13.48 -3.27
CA GLU A 162 20.19 -13.62 -4.05
C GLU A 162 20.57 -12.27 -4.69
N SER A 163 20.66 -12.19 -6.02
CA SER A 163 20.95 -10.96 -6.77
C SER A 163 19.71 -10.22 -7.27
N THR A 164 18.51 -10.68 -6.90
CA THR A 164 17.25 -10.13 -7.39
C THR A 164 16.59 -9.25 -6.34
N LEU A 165 16.28 -8.00 -6.71
CA LEU A 165 15.44 -7.09 -5.93
C LEU A 165 14.01 -7.17 -6.45
N ARG A 166 13.06 -7.47 -5.55
CA ARG A 166 11.63 -7.49 -5.85
C ARG A 166 10.95 -6.26 -5.24
N ILE A 167 10.17 -5.55 -6.04
CA ILE A 167 9.29 -4.46 -5.61
C ILE A 167 7.87 -5.01 -5.62
N VAL A 168 7.20 -4.93 -4.49
CA VAL A 168 5.84 -5.44 -4.30
C VAL A 168 4.92 -4.27 -4.02
N ASP A 169 3.82 -4.19 -4.75
CA ASP A 169 2.75 -3.24 -4.59
C ASP A 169 1.46 -4.01 -4.27
N TYR A 170 0.78 -3.66 -3.19
CA TYR A 170 -0.42 -4.34 -2.74
C TYR A 170 -1.66 -3.71 -3.35
N LYS A 171 -2.49 -4.53 -4.00
CA LYS A 171 -3.77 -4.11 -4.57
C LYS A 171 -4.91 -4.95 -4.02
N THR A 172 -5.83 -4.31 -3.32
CA THR A 172 -7.00 -4.96 -2.70
C THR A 172 -8.26 -4.85 -3.54
N GLY A 173 -8.24 -4.05 -4.60
CA GLY A 173 -9.40 -3.84 -5.48
C GLY A 173 -9.03 -3.92 -6.96
N GLY A 174 -10.00 -4.40 -7.76
CA GLY A 174 -9.88 -4.49 -9.21
C GLY A 174 -8.87 -5.54 -9.70
N SER A 175 -8.91 -5.80 -11.02
CA SER A 175 -7.87 -6.60 -11.66
C SER A 175 -6.81 -5.66 -12.22
N PRO A 176 -5.52 -5.85 -11.91
CA PRO A 176 -4.47 -5.03 -12.49
C PRO A 176 -4.48 -5.19 -14.01
N LYS A 177 -4.54 -4.07 -14.73
CA LYS A 177 -4.35 -4.09 -16.18
C LYS A 177 -2.86 -4.15 -16.45
N ILE A 178 -2.40 -5.29 -16.94
CA ILE A 178 -1.01 -5.47 -17.35
C ILE A 178 -0.86 -4.84 -18.74
N PRO A 179 0.01 -3.83 -18.92
CA PRO A 179 0.27 -3.25 -20.23
C PRO A 179 0.94 -4.31 -21.13
N ALA A 180 0.50 -4.41 -22.39
CA ALA A 180 1.06 -5.37 -23.33
C ALA A 180 2.44 -4.92 -23.86
N ASN A 181 2.73 -3.61 -23.81
CA ASN A 181 4.00 -3.02 -24.24
C ASN A 181 4.27 -1.71 -23.47
N ILE A 182 5.47 -1.15 -23.65
CA ILE A 182 5.91 0.08 -22.98
C ILE A 182 5.06 1.30 -23.38
N GLU A 183 4.63 1.39 -24.63
CA GLU A 183 3.81 2.50 -25.11
C GLU A 183 2.47 2.56 -24.36
N GLN A 184 1.89 1.43 -24.02
CA GLN A 184 0.65 1.38 -23.28
C GLN A 184 0.76 1.92 -21.84
N LEU A 185 1.95 1.96 -21.25
CA LEU A 185 2.17 2.61 -19.95
C LEU A 185 1.87 4.11 -19.99
N PHE A 186 1.98 4.72 -21.16
CA PHE A 186 1.77 6.16 -21.35
C PHE A 186 0.39 6.49 -21.95
N THR A 187 -0.46 5.49 -22.19
CA THR A 187 -1.83 5.76 -22.63
C THR A 187 -2.71 6.22 -21.46
N PRO A 188 -3.51 7.29 -21.62
CA PRO A 188 -4.35 7.83 -20.55
C PRO A 188 -5.26 6.77 -19.90
N CYS A 189 -5.74 5.79 -20.66
CA CYS A 189 -6.59 4.72 -20.19
C CYS A 189 -5.95 3.82 -19.11
N LEU A 190 -4.63 3.61 -19.16
CA LEU A 190 -3.91 2.84 -18.14
C LEU A 190 -3.54 3.69 -16.91
N LEU A 191 -3.34 4.99 -17.10
CA LEU A 191 -3.12 5.92 -16.00
C LEU A 191 -4.38 6.08 -15.11
N TYR A 192 -5.58 5.90 -15.70
CA TYR A 192 -6.87 6.01 -14.99
C TYR A 192 -7.34 4.74 -14.30
N THR A 193 -6.75 3.57 -14.57
CA THR A 193 -7.29 2.28 -14.14
C THR A 193 -6.66 1.68 -12.88
N SER A 194 -5.77 2.40 -12.24
CA SER A 194 -5.29 2.08 -10.88
C SER A 194 -5.69 3.23 -9.96
N PRO A 195 -6.94 3.29 -9.44
CA PRO A 195 -7.20 4.16 -8.32
C PRO A 195 -6.28 3.71 -7.19
N SER A 196 -5.40 4.59 -6.77
CA SER A 196 -4.63 4.35 -5.55
C SER A 196 -5.62 4.28 -4.39
N PRO A 197 -5.54 3.28 -3.51
CA PRO A 197 -6.38 3.24 -2.30
C PRO A 197 -6.20 4.46 -1.39
N ARG A 198 -5.34 5.38 -1.77
CA ARG A 198 -4.98 6.59 -1.00
C ARG A 198 -5.41 7.89 -1.67
N ASP A 199 -6.22 7.83 -2.75
CA ASP A 199 -6.78 9.02 -3.43
C ASP A 199 -8.10 9.47 -2.83
#